data_021e8fbee35ce61293fa7dbce6820201
#
_entry.id   021e8fbee35ce61293fa7dbce6820201
#
_cell.length_a   1.000
_cell.length_b   1.000
_cell.length_c   1.000
_cell.angle_alpha   90.00
_cell.angle_beta   90.00
_cell.angle_gamma   90.00
#
_symmetry.space_group_name_H-M   'P 1'
#
loop_
_entity.id
_entity.type
_entity.pdbx_description
1 polymer ?
#
loop_
_entity_poly.entity_id
_entity_poly.type
_entity_poly.pdbx_seq_one_letter_code
_entity_poly.pdbx_strand_id
1 'polypeptide(L)'
;PVSEDELLRAKEHVKGRLVLSGESTAARMGRIARATLHDLPLLTLDEMIARVDAVSVGEISELASELYGSERLSLACVGRDEDRFRAAVAPISEALAA
;
A
#
# COMPACT_ATOMS: atom_id res chain seq x y z
N PRO A 1 0.36 15.10 -1.46
CA PRO A 1 -0.30 14.74 -0.19
C PRO A 1 -1.71 14.25 -0.48
N VAL A 2 -2.14 13.20 0.22
CA VAL A 2 -3.49 12.65 0.13
C VAL A 2 -4.45 13.62 0.85
N SER A 3 -5.60 13.92 0.24
CA SER A 3 -6.63 14.75 0.88
C SER A 3 -7.57 13.91 1.74
N GLU A 4 -8.27 14.56 2.68
CA GLU A 4 -9.30 13.90 3.51
C GLU A 4 -10.41 13.26 2.66
N ASP A 5 -10.82 13.92 1.57
CA ASP A 5 -11.84 13.40 0.66
C ASP A 5 -11.37 12.16 -0.12
N GLU A 6 -10.08 12.12 -0.49
CA GLU A 6 -9.50 10.93 -1.12
C GLU A 6 -9.42 9.77 -0.14
N LEU A 7 -8.99 10.06 1.10
CA LEU A 7 -8.94 9.05 2.15
C LEU A 7 -10.33 8.50 2.46
N LEU A 8 -11.34 9.37 2.56
CA LEU A 8 -12.73 8.93 2.80
C LEU A 8 -13.22 7.98 1.70
N ARG A 9 -13.03 8.36 0.44
CA ARG A 9 -13.41 7.49 -0.70
C ARG A 9 -12.65 6.17 -0.69
N ALA A 10 -11.37 6.18 -0.37
CA ALA A 10 -10.56 4.98 -0.27
C ALA A 10 -11.05 4.05 0.85
N LYS A 11 -11.39 4.59 2.02
CA LYS A 11 -11.97 3.84 3.13
C LYS A 11 -13.29 3.17 2.75
N GLU A 12 -14.21 3.92 2.13
CA GLU A 12 -15.50 3.36 1.68
C GLU A 12 -15.30 2.23 0.66
N HIS A 13 -14.37 2.39 -0.28
CA HIS A 13 -14.05 1.35 -1.24
C HIS A 13 -13.49 0.09 -0.55
N VAL A 14 -12.55 0.23 0.38
CA VAL A 14 -11.96 -0.89 1.12
C VAL A 14 -13.01 -1.60 1.97
N LYS A 15 -13.86 -0.85 2.70
CA LYS A 15 -14.94 -1.42 3.51
C LYS A 15 -15.92 -2.21 2.65
N GLY A 16 -16.34 -1.67 1.51
CA GLY A 16 -17.21 -2.39 0.56
C GLY A 16 -16.59 -3.72 0.09
N ARG A 17 -15.29 -3.72 -0.23
CA ARG A 17 -14.58 -4.95 -0.60
C ARG A 17 -14.48 -5.95 0.54
N LEU A 18 -14.26 -5.50 1.76
CA LEU A 18 -14.21 -6.37 2.95
C LEU A 18 -15.54 -7.09 3.15
N VAL A 19 -16.66 -6.37 3.07
CA VAL A 19 -18.02 -6.95 3.20
C VAL A 19 -18.25 -7.98 2.10
N LEU A 20 -18.07 -7.63 0.84
CA LEU A 20 -18.27 -8.53 -0.30
C LEU A 20 -17.37 -9.77 -0.26
N SER A 21 -16.12 -9.62 0.19
CA SER A 21 -15.20 -10.75 0.32
C SER A 21 -15.66 -11.76 1.39
N GLY A 22 -16.41 -11.32 2.38
CA GLY A 22 -16.97 -12.16 3.43
C GLY A 22 -17.97 -13.20 2.91
N GLU A 23 -18.60 -12.98 1.76
CA GLU A 23 -19.55 -13.91 1.13
C GLU A 23 -18.82 -15.06 0.40
N SER A 24 -17.58 -14.87 0.01
CA SER A 24 -16.78 -15.89 -0.68
C SER A 24 -16.13 -16.88 0.29
N THR A 25 -16.47 -18.16 0.16
CA THR A 25 -15.82 -19.22 0.94
C THR A 25 -14.31 -19.29 0.70
N ALA A 26 -13.86 -19.11 -0.55
CA ALA A 26 -12.44 -19.09 -0.89
C ALA A 26 -11.71 -17.93 -0.23
N ALA A 27 -12.30 -16.72 -0.23
CA ALA A 27 -11.72 -15.56 0.42
C ALA A 27 -11.66 -15.72 1.95
N ARG A 28 -12.68 -16.30 2.56
CA ARG A 28 -12.69 -16.63 4.00
C ARG A 28 -11.60 -17.63 4.35
N MET A 29 -11.47 -18.72 3.58
CA MET A 29 -10.40 -19.71 3.78
C MET A 29 -9.01 -19.09 3.61
N GLY A 30 -8.80 -18.29 2.57
CA GLY A 30 -7.53 -17.61 2.33
C GLY A 30 -7.14 -16.65 3.47
N ARG A 31 -8.12 -15.97 4.09
CA ARG A 31 -7.90 -15.12 5.25
C ARG A 31 -7.45 -15.93 6.47
N ILE A 32 -8.15 -17.03 6.77
CA ILE A 32 -7.81 -17.91 7.89
C ILE A 32 -6.41 -18.51 7.68
N ALA A 33 -6.13 -19.04 6.49
CA ALA A 33 -4.85 -19.64 6.16
C ALA A 33 -3.69 -18.63 6.32
N ARG A 34 -3.86 -17.39 5.83
CA ARG A 34 -2.85 -16.33 5.98
C ARG A 34 -2.64 -15.95 7.43
N ALA A 35 -3.71 -15.79 8.21
CA ALA A 35 -3.59 -15.49 9.63
C ALA A 35 -2.81 -16.58 10.36
N THR A 36 -3.11 -17.86 10.09
CA THR A 36 -2.41 -18.99 10.69
C THR A 36 -0.95 -19.08 10.25
N LEU A 37 -0.65 -18.89 8.95
CA LEU A 37 0.72 -18.98 8.43
C LEU A 37 1.65 -17.90 8.96
N HIS A 38 1.14 -16.71 9.23
CA HIS A 38 1.92 -15.56 9.66
C HIS A 38 1.75 -15.23 11.15
N ASP A 39 1.10 -16.11 11.90
CA ASP A 39 0.80 -15.91 13.33
C ASP A 39 0.12 -14.56 13.62
N LEU A 40 -0.84 -14.19 12.75
CA LEU A 40 -1.60 -12.95 12.84
C LEU A 40 -2.94 -13.19 13.53
N PRO A 41 -3.48 -12.20 14.26
CA PRO A 41 -4.79 -12.31 14.85
C PRO A 41 -5.88 -12.44 13.77
N LEU A 42 -6.81 -13.37 13.97
CA LEU A 42 -7.99 -13.51 13.12
C LEU A 42 -9.04 -12.48 13.52
N LEU A 43 -9.06 -11.36 12.82
CA LEU A 43 -10.00 -10.26 13.09
C LEU A 43 -11.41 -10.60 12.58
N THR A 44 -12.41 -10.14 13.29
CA THR A 44 -13.80 -10.09 12.81
C THR A 44 -13.95 -9.01 11.72
N LEU A 45 -15.08 -9.02 10.99
CA LEU A 45 -15.36 -7.98 10.01
C LEU A 45 -15.44 -6.59 10.66
N ASP A 46 -16.10 -6.49 11.81
CA ASP A 46 -16.27 -5.22 12.52
C ASP A 46 -14.90 -4.66 12.99
N GLU A 47 -14.02 -5.52 13.49
CA GLU A 47 -12.66 -5.12 13.87
C GLU A 47 -11.84 -4.64 12.66
N MET A 48 -12.00 -5.29 11.49
CA MET A 48 -11.33 -4.85 10.26
C MET A 48 -11.85 -3.48 9.81
N ILE A 49 -13.17 -3.28 9.83
CA ILE A 49 -13.81 -2.00 9.48
C ILE A 49 -13.33 -0.90 10.44
N ALA A 50 -13.33 -1.16 11.75
CA ALA A 50 -12.86 -0.20 12.74
C ALA A 50 -11.39 0.20 12.52
N ARG A 51 -10.52 -0.74 12.13
CA ARG A 51 -9.12 -0.41 11.79
C ARG A 51 -9.01 0.44 10.54
N VAL A 52 -9.82 0.19 9.51
CA VAL A 52 -9.87 1.03 8.30
C VAL A 52 -10.32 2.44 8.65
N ASP A 53 -11.37 2.58 9.46
CA ASP A 53 -11.89 3.88 9.88
C ASP A 53 -10.89 4.68 10.74
N ALA A 54 -10.06 4.00 11.51
CA ALA A 54 -9.05 4.64 12.35
C ALA A 54 -7.87 5.26 11.57
N VAL A 55 -7.60 4.83 10.33
CA VAL A 55 -6.48 5.35 9.53
C VAL A 55 -6.63 6.84 9.27
N SER A 56 -5.58 7.61 9.48
CA SER A 56 -5.52 9.06 9.26
C SER A 56 -4.66 9.43 8.05
N VAL A 57 -4.86 10.64 7.50
CA VAL A 57 -3.99 11.20 6.46
C VAL A 57 -2.53 11.32 6.94
N GLY A 58 -2.35 11.64 8.24
CA GLY A 58 -1.02 11.75 8.84
C GLY A 58 -0.25 10.42 8.77
N GLU A 59 -0.87 9.32 9.20
CA GLU A 59 -0.26 7.98 9.14
C GLU A 59 0.08 7.54 7.72
N ILE A 60 -0.79 7.87 6.73
CA ILE A 60 -0.49 7.58 5.32
C ILE A 60 0.72 8.39 4.84
N SER A 61 0.79 9.66 5.19
CA SER A 61 1.89 10.54 4.79
C SER A 61 3.22 10.10 5.42
N GLU A 62 3.20 9.72 6.68
CA GLU A 62 4.36 9.19 7.40
C GLU A 62 4.86 7.90 6.76
N LEU A 63 3.97 6.94 6.54
CA LEU A 63 4.30 5.68 5.88
C LEU A 63 4.82 5.88 4.45
N ALA A 64 4.19 6.78 3.69
CA ALA A 64 4.65 7.12 2.34
C ALA A 64 6.05 7.73 2.35
N SER A 65 6.35 8.63 3.29
CA SER A 65 7.68 9.22 3.46
C SER A 65 8.73 8.18 3.82
N GLU A 66 8.35 7.20 4.66
CA GLU A 66 9.22 6.10 5.02
C GLU A 66 9.51 5.15 3.84
N LEU A 67 8.49 4.77 3.08
CA LEU A 67 8.62 3.77 2.01
C LEU A 67 9.20 4.35 0.72
N TYR A 68 8.90 5.62 0.41
CA TYR A 68 9.30 6.28 -0.84
C TYR A 68 10.44 7.28 -0.65
N GLY A 69 11.16 7.20 0.46
CA GLY A 69 12.42 7.95 0.62
C GLY A 69 13.40 7.60 -0.50
N SER A 70 14.10 8.62 -1.02
CA SER A 70 15.01 8.45 -2.16
C SER A 70 16.08 7.38 -1.94
N GLU A 71 16.49 7.18 -0.69
CA GLU A 71 17.47 6.17 -0.25
C GLU A 71 16.95 4.73 -0.25
N ARG A 72 15.64 4.55 -0.34
CA ARG A 72 14.98 3.23 -0.37
C ARG A 72 14.54 2.81 -1.77
N LEU A 73 14.63 3.71 -2.73
CA LEU A 73 14.22 3.43 -4.11
C LEU A 73 15.27 2.57 -4.81
N SER A 74 14.78 1.59 -5.57
CA SER A 74 15.58 0.83 -6.52
C SER A 74 14.88 0.88 -7.87
N LEU A 75 15.64 1.12 -8.91
CA LEU A 75 15.11 1.24 -10.27
C LEU A 75 15.78 0.23 -11.19
N ALA A 76 14.98 -0.38 -12.06
CA ALA A 76 15.48 -1.24 -13.12
C ALA A 76 14.83 -0.83 -14.45
N CYS A 77 15.63 -0.76 -15.49
CA CYS A 77 15.17 -0.44 -16.82
C CYS A 77 15.79 -1.38 -17.85
N VAL A 78 15.02 -1.71 -18.87
CA VAL A 78 15.51 -2.44 -20.04
C VAL A 78 15.35 -1.50 -21.24
N GLY A 79 16.46 -1.10 -21.84
CA GLY A 79 16.46 -0.15 -22.95
C GLY A 79 17.82 -0.10 -23.66
N ARG A 80 17.90 0.71 -24.74
CA ARG A 80 19.12 0.86 -25.53
C ARG A 80 19.96 2.07 -25.13
N ASP A 81 19.39 2.97 -24.31
CA ASP A 81 19.95 4.29 -24.03
C ASP A 81 20.03 4.49 -22.52
N GLU A 82 21.22 4.27 -21.96
CA GLU A 82 21.50 4.40 -20.54
C GLU A 82 21.50 5.86 -20.09
N ASP A 83 22.00 6.79 -20.93
CA ASP A 83 22.06 8.21 -20.60
C ASP A 83 20.67 8.80 -20.45
N ARG A 84 19.74 8.37 -21.30
CA ARG A 84 18.34 8.78 -21.22
C ARG A 84 17.67 8.25 -19.94
N PHE A 85 18.00 7.03 -19.53
CA PHE A 85 17.51 6.48 -18.26
C PHE A 85 18.06 7.30 -17.08
N ARG A 86 19.37 7.54 -17.01
CA ARG A 86 20.01 8.35 -15.97
C ARG A 86 19.42 9.75 -15.88
N ALA A 87 19.22 10.41 -17.01
CA ALA A 87 18.60 11.74 -17.07
C ALA A 87 17.15 11.76 -16.56
N ALA A 88 16.39 10.69 -16.79
CA ALA A 88 15.02 10.57 -16.28
C ALA A 88 14.96 10.31 -14.75
N VAL A 89 15.98 9.66 -14.21
CA VAL A 89 16.04 9.26 -12.79
C VAL A 89 16.64 10.36 -11.90
N ALA A 90 17.56 11.15 -12.42
CA ALA A 90 18.27 12.20 -11.68
C ALA A 90 17.35 13.15 -10.86
N PRO A 91 16.19 13.60 -11.38
CA PRO A 91 15.26 14.44 -10.61
C PRO A 91 14.61 13.71 -9.40
N ILE A 92 14.63 12.38 -9.39
CA ILE A 92 14.03 11.54 -8.34
C ILE A 92 15.08 11.24 -7.26
N SER A 93 16.27 10.86 -7.68
CA SER A 93 17.41 10.56 -6.81
C SER A 93 18.73 10.64 -7.59
N GLU A 94 19.61 11.56 -7.19
CA GLU A 94 20.94 11.65 -7.76
C GLU A 94 21.77 10.37 -7.54
N ALA A 95 21.58 9.71 -6.39
CA ALA A 95 22.28 8.47 -6.06
C ALA A 95 21.92 7.31 -6.99
N LEU A 96 20.69 7.29 -7.51
CA LEU A 96 20.23 6.27 -8.47
C LEU A 96 20.62 6.59 -9.92
N ALA A 97 20.99 7.83 -10.20
CA ALA A 97 21.45 8.29 -11.51
C ALA A 97 22.97 8.15 -11.70
N ALA A 98 23.70 7.93 -10.61
CA ALA A 98 25.15 7.75 -10.62
C ALA A 98 25.53 6.33 -11.08
#